data_6c866fd5cf4a4dcf49f279205ea523b1
#
_entry.id   6c866fd5cf4a4dcf49f279205ea523b1
#
_cell.length_a   1.000
_cell.length_b   1.000
_cell.length_c   1.000
_cell.angle_alpha   90.00
_cell.angle_beta   90.00
_cell.angle_gamma   90.00
#
_symmetry.space_group_name_H-M   'P 1'
#
loop_
_entity.id
_entity.type
_entity.pdbx_description
1 polymer ?
#
loop_
_entity_poly.entity_id
_entity_poly.type
_entity_poly.pdbx_seq_one_letter_code
_entity_poly.pdbx_strand_id
1 'polypeptide(L)' 'MQIEYSKRAVKAISKINNPFKKNIKEAIEKLPSGDVRKLKGYSNAYRLRVGRYRILFDMNGKIEITDILPRGEACKG' A
#
# COMPACT_ATOMS: atom_id res chain seq x y z
N MET A 1 -0.35 -5.31 14.64
CA MET A 1 0.57 -6.03 13.73
C MET A 1 1.68 -5.09 13.30
N GLN A 2 2.91 -5.58 13.24
CA GLN A 2 4.03 -4.75 12.88
C GLN A 2 3.99 -4.37 11.41
N ILE A 3 4.31 -3.10 11.10
CA ILE A 3 4.28 -2.59 9.73
C ILE A 3 5.68 -2.12 9.35
N GLU A 4 6.18 -2.60 8.22
CA GLU A 4 7.47 -2.20 7.69
C GLU A 4 7.30 -1.68 6.27
N TYR A 5 8.21 -0.81 5.85
CA TYR A 5 8.20 -0.25 4.49
C TYR A 5 9.43 -0.72 3.75
N SER A 6 9.24 -1.25 2.52
CA SER A 6 10.36 -1.57 1.65
C SER A 6 11.03 -0.28 1.19
N LYS A 7 12.24 -0.40 0.65
CA LYS A 7 12.94 0.76 0.09
C LYS A 7 12.13 1.42 -1.02
N ARG A 8 11.49 0.60 -1.85
CA ARG A 8 10.66 1.10 -2.94
C ARG A 8 9.46 1.88 -2.39
N ALA A 9 8.84 1.38 -1.34
CA ALA A 9 7.70 2.05 -0.74
C ALA A 9 8.09 3.38 -0.10
N VAL A 10 9.22 3.41 0.60
CA VAL A 10 9.72 4.65 1.19
C VAL A 10 9.97 5.69 0.09
N LYS A 11 10.61 5.27 -0.98
CA LYS A 11 10.90 6.16 -2.09
C LYS A 11 9.62 6.66 -2.76
N ALA A 12 8.65 5.77 -2.93
CA ALA A 12 7.38 6.14 -3.54
C ALA A 12 6.63 7.16 -2.69
N ILE A 13 6.52 6.90 -1.38
CA ILE A 13 5.76 7.80 -0.51
C ILE A 13 6.43 9.16 -0.36
N SER A 14 7.76 9.21 -0.48
CA SER A 14 8.48 10.48 -0.36
C SER A 14 8.16 11.43 -1.51
N LYS A 15 7.69 10.90 -2.63
CA LYS A 15 7.32 11.72 -3.80
C LYS A 15 5.87 12.19 -3.76
N ILE A 16 5.10 11.72 -2.80
CA ILE A 16 3.69 12.07 -2.69
C ILE A 16 3.52 13.25 -1.76
N ASN A 17 2.78 14.25 -2.20
CA ASN A 17 2.54 15.46 -1.42
C ASN A 17 1.32 15.32 -0.51
N ASN A 18 1.28 16.13 0.56
CA ASN A 18 0.10 16.22 1.40
C ASN A 18 -1.04 16.89 0.60
N PRO A 19 -2.29 16.56 0.86
CA PRO A 19 -2.75 15.71 1.96
C PRO A 19 -2.69 14.20 1.66
N PHE A 20 -2.32 13.82 0.44
CA PHE A 20 -2.36 12.40 0.03
C PHE A 20 -1.40 11.54 0.86
N LYS A 21 -0.20 12.07 1.11
CA LYS A 21 0.79 11.34 1.92
C LYS A 21 0.24 11.01 3.30
N LYS A 22 -0.37 11.99 3.95
CA LYS A 22 -0.95 11.80 5.27
C LYS A 22 -2.07 10.77 5.25
N ASN A 23 -2.95 10.86 4.24
CA ASN A 23 -4.07 9.94 4.12
C ASN A 23 -3.59 8.50 3.92
N ILE A 24 -2.55 8.32 3.10
CA ILE A 24 -1.98 7.01 2.85
C ILE A 24 -1.39 6.43 4.12
N LYS A 25 -0.62 7.22 4.87
CA LYS A 25 -0.01 6.75 6.11
C LYS A 25 -1.04 6.36 7.13
N GLU A 26 -2.10 7.15 7.26
CA GLU A 26 -3.16 6.84 8.20
C GLU A 26 -3.88 5.56 7.83
N ALA A 27 -4.12 5.35 6.54
CA ALA A 27 -4.77 4.13 6.08
C ALA A 27 -3.90 2.90 6.31
N ILE A 28 -2.59 3.03 6.10
CA ILE A 28 -1.65 1.94 6.36
C ILE A 28 -1.65 1.55 7.84
N GLU A 29 -1.71 2.54 8.72
CA GLU A 29 -1.72 2.28 10.16
C GLU A 29 -2.96 1.53 10.61
N LYS A 30 -4.03 1.59 9.82
CA LYS A 30 -5.27 0.89 10.15
C LYS A 30 -5.33 -0.53 9.59
N LEU A 31 -4.30 -0.94 8.84
CA LEU A 31 -4.29 -2.28 8.28
C LEU A 31 -4.38 -3.33 9.38
N PRO A 32 -5.07 -4.45 9.13
CA PRO A 32 -5.65 -4.88 7.84
C PRO A 32 -7.03 -4.31 7.52
N SER A 33 -7.49 -3.32 8.24
CA SER A 33 -8.78 -2.66 7.96
C SER A 33 -8.66 -1.80 6.71
N GLY A 34 -9.80 -1.54 6.06
CA GLY A 34 -9.85 -0.67 4.90
C GLY A 34 -10.24 -1.43 3.64
N ASP A 35 -10.08 -0.78 2.48
CA ASP A 35 -10.43 -1.37 1.20
C ASP A 35 -9.29 -2.27 0.73
N VAL A 36 -9.19 -3.44 1.35
CA VAL A 36 -8.11 -4.40 1.15
C VAL A 36 -8.63 -5.57 0.31
N ARG A 37 -7.85 -5.95 -0.71
CA ARG A 37 -8.15 -7.13 -1.52
C ARG A 37 -6.90 -7.96 -1.73
N LYS A 38 -7.07 -9.28 -1.72
CA LYS A 38 -5.98 -10.20 -2.00
C LYS A 38 -5.71 -10.22 -3.50
N LEU A 39 -4.42 -10.21 -3.87
CA LEU A 39 -4.04 -10.27 -5.26
C LEU A 39 -4.09 -11.72 -5.76
N LYS A 40 -4.60 -11.90 -6.97
CA LYS A 40 -4.66 -13.22 -7.59
C LYS A 40 -3.24 -13.71 -7.90
N GLY A 41 -3.04 -15.01 -7.70
CA GLY A 41 -1.76 -15.63 -8.01
C GLY A 41 -0.69 -15.47 -6.96
N TYR A 42 -1.00 -14.79 -5.88
CA TYR A 42 -0.05 -14.59 -4.78
C TYR A 42 -0.67 -15.07 -3.48
N SER A 43 0.13 -15.70 -2.63
CA SER A 43 -0.39 -16.25 -1.38
C SER A 43 -0.56 -15.20 -0.28
N ASN A 44 0.35 -14.21 -0.22
CA ASN A 44 0.35 -13.24 0.86
C ASN A 44 0.30 -11.80 0.39
N ALA A 45 0.10 -11.57 -0.89
CA ALA A 45 0.12 -10.22 -1.45
C ALA A 45 -1.29 -9.63 -1.51
N TYR A 46 -1.39 -8.39 -1.08
CA TYR A 46 -2.66 -7.68 -0.98
C TYR A 46 -2.50 -6.26 -1.51
N ARG A 47 -3.62 -5.61 -1.77
CA ARG A 47 -3.63 -4.20 -2.09
C ARG A 47 -4.59 -3.45 -1.20
N LEU A 48 -4.23 -2.23 -0.84
CA LEU A 48 -5.08 -1.31 -0.12
C LEU A 48 -5.33 -0.11 -1.04
N ARG A 49 -6.60 0.20 -1.28
CA ARG A 49 -6.95 1.37 -2.10
C ARG A 49 -7.17 2.57 -1.19
N VAL A 50 -6.46 3.66 -1.48
CA VAL A 50 -6.60 4.91 -0.75
C VAL A 50 -6.69 6.04 -1.77
N GLY A 51 -7.92 6.53 -2.00
CA GLY A 51 -8.13 7.60 -2.97
C GLY A 51 -7.60 7.22 -4.35
N ARG A 52 -6.60 7.97 -4.82
CA ARG A 52 -6.00 7.75 -6.14
C ARG A 52 -4.83 6.77 -6.11
N TYR A 53 -4.52 6.22 -4.95
CA TYR A 53 -3.32 5.40 -4.78
C TYR A 53 -3.67 3.99 -4.46
N ARG A 54 -2.78 3.09 -4.85
CA ARG A 54 -2.88 1.68 -4.57
C ARG A 54 -1.63 1.27 -3.83
N ILE A 55 -1.81 0.78 -2.61
CA ILE A 55 -0.70 0.36 -1.76
C ILE A 55 -0.61 -1.15 -1.83
N LEU A 56 0.54 -1.65 -2.27
CA LEU A 56 0.79 -3.08 -2.34
C LEU A 56 1.53 -3.51 -1.09
N PHE A 57 1.08 -4.59 -0.48
CA PHE A 57 1.72 -5.07 0.74
C PHE A 57 1.60 -6.58 0.86
N ASP A 58 2.55 -7.16 1.59
CA ASP A 58 2.53 -8.56 1.97
C ASP A 58 2.12 -8.66 3.43
N MET A 59 1.38 -9.71 3.75
CA MET A 59 0.95 -9.95 5.13
C MET A 59 1.27 -11.39 5.50
N ASN A 60 2.28 -11.56 6.33
CA ASN A 60 2.73 -12.87 6.78
C ASN A 60 3.40 -12.71 8.14
N GLY A 61 2.56 -12.67 9.20
CA GLY A 61 3.04 -12.41 10.55
C GLY A 61 3.31 -10.93 10.81
N LYS A 62 3.59 -10.18 9.77
CA LYS A 62 3.76 -8.73 9.81
C LYS A 62 3.28 -8.19 8.48
N ILE A 63 3.15 -6.87 8.38
CA ILE A 63 2.75 -6.20 7.15
C ILE A 63 3.98 -5.51 6.57
N GLU A 64 4.33 -5.83 5.33
CA GLU A 64 5.40 -5.17 4.62
C GLU A 64 4.83 -4.43 3.43
N ILE A 65 4.96 -3.10 3.42
CA ILE A 65 4.50 -2.28 2.31
C ILE A 65 5.55 -2.39 1.21
N THR A 66 5.17 -3.00 0.09
CA THR A 66 6.12 -3.28 -0.99
C THR A 66 6.17 -2.18 -2.03
N ASP A 67 5.05 -1.51 -2.29
CA ASP A 67 5.03 -0.43 -3.27
C ASP A 67 3.80 0.45 -3.06
N ILE A 68 3.86 1.65 -3.61
CA ILE A 68 2.73 2.59 -3.59
C ILE A 68 2.64 3.17 -4.99
N LEU A 69 1.51 2.93 -5.67
CA LEU A 69 1.34 3.29 -7.07
C LEU A 69 0.16 4.23 -7.27
N PRO A 70 0.27 5.19 -8.19
CA PRO A 70 -0.89 5.94 -8.62
C PRO A 70 -1.89 5.00 -9.28
N ARG A 71 -3.16 5.27 -9.08
CA ARG A 71 -4.22 4.42 -9.57
C ARG A 71 -4.18 4.20 -11.08
N GLY A 72 -3.89 5.28 -11.82
CA GLY A 72 -3.89 5.19 -13.28
C GLY A 72 -2.86 4.22 -13.83
N GLU A 73 -1.66 4.21 -13.26
CA GLU A 73 -0.62 3.28 -13.69
C GLU A 73 -0.97 1.85 -13.35
N ALA A 74 -1.55 1.64 -12.18
CA ALA A 74 -1.90 0.30 -11.74
C ALA A 74 -2.97 -0.33 -12.63
N CYS A 75 -3.83 0.47 -13.21
CA CYS A 75 -4.91 -0.03 -14.06
C CYS A 75 -4.44 -0.52 -15.41
N LYS A 76 -3.24 -0.14 -15.82
CA LYS A 76 -2.69 -0.55 -17.12
C LYS A 76 -1.92 -1.86 -17.03
N GLY A 77 -1.64 -2.30 -15.84
CA GLY A 77 -0.85 -3.50 -15.61
C GLY A 77 -1.50 -4.79 -16.04
#